data_f3499c105e809b67d39b68f24be7fc8b
#
_entry.id   f3499c105e809b67d39b68f24be7fc8b
#
_cell.length_a   1.000
_cell.length_b   1.000
_cell.length_c   1.000
_cell.angle_alpha   90.00
_cell.angle_beta   90.00
_cell.angle_gamma   90.00
#
_symmetry.space_group_name_H-M   'P 1'
#
loop_
_entity.id
_entity.type
_entity.pdbx_description
1 polymer ?
#
loop_
_entity_poly.entity_id
_entity_poly.type
_entity_poly.pdbx_seq_one_letter_code
_entity_poly.pdbx_strand_id
1 'polypeptide(L)'
;MITKLKRGLYHWDDGEFTVEEELVQVSQIAPNSVFCLISALSYYEMTTQSPWEHYVAIHQNAHKPVVPDYPPIRFFYFSDKQFETGIKEIEINENTIEMYDLEKTLCDCLRLRNRIGMEIAKEALQEYVKRSDRDITKLLDYAEITGIYILMEKYLEILV
;
A
#
# COMPACT_ATOMS: atom_id res chain seq x y z
N MET A 1 -11.15 -22.43 -16.80
CA MET A 1 -10.65 -23.12 -15.60
C MET A 1 -10.96 -22.29 -14.35
N ILE A 2 -11.31 -22.93 -13.26
CA ILE A 2 -11.60 -22.25 -12.00
C ILE A 2 -10.44 -22.49 -11.06
N THR A 3 -9.88 -21.40 -10.51
CA THR A 3 -8.82 -21.47 -9.53
C THR A 3 -9.40 -21.13 -8.16
N LYS A 4 -9.16 -22.00 -7.19
CA LYS A 4 -9.61 -21.78 -5.82
C LYS A 4 -8.62 -20.86 -5.10
N LEU A 5 -9.07 -19.65 -4.74
CA LEU A 5 -8.23 -18.64 -4.10
C LEU A 5 -8.13 -18.87 -2.59
N LYS A 6 -9.26 -19.17 -1.99
CA LYS A 6 -9.38 -19.45 -0.56
C LYS A 6 -10.59 -20.33 -0.38
N ARG A 7 -10.71 -20.98 0.75
CA ARG A 7 -11.88 -21.82 0.97
C ARG A 7 -13.16 -21.01 0.74
N GLY A 8 -13.93 -21.42 -0.27
CA GLY A 8 -15.15 -20.76 -0.67
C GLY A 8 -14.98 -19.61 -1.68
N LEU A 9 -13.75 -19.26 -2.03
CA LEU A 9 -13.48 -18.23 -3.03
C LEU A 9 -12.88 -18.84 -4.27
N TYR A 10 -13.40 -18.45 -5.43
CA TYR A 10 -12.99 -18.97 -6.74
C TYR A 10 -12.95 -17.84 -7.76
N HIS A 11 -12.14 -18.02 -8.80
CA HIS A 11 -12.20 -17.19 -9.98
C HIS A 11 -11.88 -18.00 -11.21
N TRP A 12 -12.29 -17.49 -12.37
CA TRP A 12 -11.97 -18.10 -13.66
C TRP A 12 -10.55 -17.71 -14.08
N ASP A 13 -9.76 -18.72 -14.39
CA ASP A 13 -8.38 -18.56 -14.82
C ASP A 13 -8.32 -18.67 -16.35
N ASP A 14 -9.19 -17.98 -17.02
CA ASP A 14 -9.32 -18.00 -18.48
C ASP A 14 -9.13 -16.63 -19.07
N GLY A 15 -8.90 -15.66 -18.25
CA GLY A 15 -8.95 -14.34 -18.73
C GLY A 15 -8.13 -13.35 -17.98
N GLU A 16 -8.34 -12.19 -18.41
CA GLU A 16 -7.65 -11.05 -17.90
C GLU A 16 -8.38 -10.51 -16.71
N PHE A 17 -7.78 -10.68 -15.52
CA PHE A 17 -8.21 -9.90 -14.39
C PHE A 17 -7.54 -8.55 -14.48
N THR A 18 -8.35 -7.49 -14.34
CA THR A 18 -7.80 -6.16 -14.20
C THR A 18 -7.08 -6.06 -12.86
N VAL A 19 -6.18 -5.10 -12.74
CA VAL A 19 -5.49 -4.83 -11.47
C VAL A 19 -6.53 -4.56 -10.38
N GLU A 20 -7.58 -3.81 -10.69
CA GLU A 20 -8.63 -3.47 -9.74
C GLU A 20 -9.39 -4.70 -9.26
N GLU A 21 -9.71 -5.62 -10.16
CA GLU A 21 -10.38 -6.88 -9.79
C GLU A 21 -9.50 -7.70 -8.85
N GLU A 22 -8.20 -7.73 -9.11
CA GLU A 22 -7.26 -8.47 -8.26
C GLU A 22 -7.14 -7.84 -6.87
N LEU A 23 -7.19 -6.51 -6.78
CA LEU A 23 -7.23 -5.83 -5.48
C LEU A 23 -8.45 -6.26 -4.67
N VAL A 24 -9.61 -6.35 -5.31
CA VAL A 24 -10.82 -6.82 -4.64
C VAL A 24 -10.65 -8.26 -4.14
N GLN A 25 -10.08 -9.13 -4.96
CA GLN A 25 -9.82 -10.51 -4.56
C GLN A 25 -8.92 -10.58 -3.33
N VAL A 26 -7.83 -9.82 -3.33
CA VAL A 26 -6.90 -9.79 -2.20
C VAL A 26 -7.59 -9.30 -0.93
N SER A 27 -8.44 -8.28 -1.04
CA SER A 27 -9.18 -7.76 0.11
C SER A 27 -10.12 -8.78 0.71
N GLN A 28 -10.68 -9.66 -0.11
CA GLN A 28 -11.56 -10.74 0.33
C GLN A 28 -10.78 -11.90 0.97
N ILE A 29 -9.60 -12.19 0.42
CA ILE A 29 -8.71 -13.25 0.95
C ILE A 29 -8.12 -12.85 2.29
N ALA A 30 -7.74 -11.58 2.42
CA ALA A 30 -7.11 -11.03 3.62
C ALA A 30 -7.93 -9.86 4.17
N PRO A 31 -9.11 -10.14 4.76
CA PRO A 31 -9.90 -9.08 5.37
C PRO A 31 -9.14 -8.47 6.53
N ASN A 32 -9.42 -7.21 6.84
CA ASN A 32 -8.74 -6.44 7.88
C ASN A 32 -7.28 -6.10 7.53
N SER A 33 -6.90 -6.26 6.27
CA SER A 33 -5.62 -5.77 5.78
C SER A 33 -5.83 -4.47 5.01
N VAL A 34 -4.76 -3.69 4.91
CA VAL A 34 -4.78 -2.40 4.21
C VAL A 34 -3.67 -2.42 3.17
N PHE A 35 -4.00 -2.14 1.92
CA PHE A 35 -2.97 -2.05 0.87
C PHE A 35 -1.98 -0.95 1.20
N CYS A 36 -0.69 -1.24 1.04
CA CYS A 36 0.37 -0.35 1.46
C CYS A 36 1.56 -0.37 0.50
N LEU A 37 2.52 0.48 0.79
CA LEU A 37 3.84 0.50 0.14
C LEU A 37 3.74 0.48 -1.39
N ILE A 38 4.41 -0.46 -2.06
CA ILE A 38 4.48 -0.47 -3.52
C ILE A 38 3.10 -0.66 -4.17
N SER A 39 2.21 -1.44 -3.55
CA SER A 39 0.85 -1.60 -4.08
C SER A 39 0.09 -0.27 -4.08
N ALA A 40 0.21 0.50 -3.00
CA ALA A 40 -0.43 1.82 -2.94
C ALA A 40 0.25 2.81 -3.89
N LEU A 41 1.58 2.81 -3.96
CA LEU A 41 2.30 3.67 -4.91
C LEU A 41 1.88 3.38 -6.35
N SER A 42 1.74 2.11 -6.69
CA SER A 42 1.30 1.71 -8.03
C SER A 42 -0.11 2.21 -8.32
N TYR A 43 -1.00 2.08 -7.37
CA TYR A 43 -2.38 2.56 -7.51
C TYR A 43 -2.42 4.08 -7.77
N TYR A 44 -1.60 4.84 -7.05
CA TYR A 44 -1.53 6.31 -7.21
C TYR A 44 -0.60 6.75 -8.35
N GLU A 45 -0.05 5.81 -9.10
CA GLU A 45 0.86 6.10 -10.22
C GLU A 45 2.12 6.86 -9.79
N MET A 46 2.64 6.52 -8.63
CA MET A 46 3.84 7.17 -8.07
C MET A 46 5.09 6.33 -8.21
N THR A 47 5.03 5.23 -8.95
CA THR A 47 6.17 4.37 -9.22
C THR A 47 6.04 3.78 -10.62
N THR A 48 7.17 3.48 -11.23
CA THR A 48 7.22 2.75 -12.49
C THR A 48 7.22 1.24 -12.26
N GLN A 49 7.30 0.80 -11.01
CA GLN A 49 7.30 -0.61 -10.67
C GLN A 49 5.92 -1.24 -10.83
N SER A 50 5.89 -2.44 -11.40
CA SER A 50 4.69 -3.28 -11.43
C SER A 50 4.97 -4.46 -10.52
N PRO A 51 4.55 -4.39 -9.25
CA PRO A 51 4.89 -5.44 -8.31
C PRO A 51 4.19 -6.75 -8.69
N TRP A 52 4.93 -7.85 -8.60
CA TRP A 52 4.36 -9.19 -8.88
C TRP A 52 3.57 -9.73 -7.68
N GLU A 53 3.69 -9.09 -6.53
CA GLU A 53 2.96 -9.46 -5.33
C GLU A 53 2.23 -8.24 -4.76
N HIS A 54 1.20 -8.50 -3.96
CA HIS A 54 0.42 -7.44 -3.33
C HIS A 54 0.96 -7.15 -1.93
N TYR A 55 1.19 -5.89 -1.64
CA TYR A 55 1.74 -5.42 -0.37
C TYR A 55 0.58 -4.99 0.51
N VAL A 56 0.37 -5.68 1.62
CA VAL A 56 -0.70 -5.35 2.56
C VAL A 56 -0.15 -5.26 3.98
N ALA A 57 -0.71 -4.35 4.76
CA ALA A 57 -0.39 -4.19 6.17
C ALA A 57 -1.47 -4.84 7.03
N ILE A 58 -1.03 -5.49 8.10
CA ILE A 58 -1.91 -5.97 9.15
C ILE A 58 -1.39 -5.46 10.49
N HIS A 59 -2.29 -5.37 11.47
CA HIS A 59 -1.87 -4.95 12.80
C HIS A 59 -0.88 -5.95 13.39
N GLN A 60 0.11 -5.45 14.11
CA GLN A 60 1.18 -6.30 14.66
C GLN A 60 0.69 -7.43 15.57
N ASN A 61 -0.49 -7.25 16.16
CA ASN A 61 -1.10 -8.28 17.05
C ASN A 61 -2.10 -9.17 16.30
N ALA A 62 -2.30 -8.96 15.01
CA ALA A 62 -3.21 -9.77 14.23
C ALA A 62 -2.54 -11.09 13.83
N HIS A 63 -3.37 -12.13 13.71
CA HIS A 63 -2.89 -13.37 13.13
C HIS A 63 -2.85 -13.24 11.61
N LYS A 64 -1.71 -13.61 11.01
CA LYS A 64 -1.59 -13.64 9.56
C LYS A 64 -2.59 -14.66 9.02
N PRO A 65 -3.49 -14.25 8.11
CA PRO A 65 -4.45 -15.18 7.54
C PRO A 65 -3.76 -16.25 6.69
N VAL A 66 -4.40 -17.41 6.61
CA VAL A 66 -3.96 -18.45 5.67
C VAL A 66 -4.42 -18.01 4.29
N VAL A 67 -3.47 -17.92 3.36
CA VAL A 67 -3.75 -17.43 2.01
C VAL A 67 -3.32 -18.46 0.98
N PRO A 68 -3.96 -18.48 -0.20
CA PRO A 68 -3.54 -19.34 -1.29
C PRO A 68 -2.22 -18.85 -1.88
N ASP A 69 -1.60 -19.67 -2.73
CA ASP A 69 -0.36 -19.30 -3.39
C ASP A 69 -0.54 -18.17 -4.39
N TYR A 70 -1.74 -18.01 -4.91
CA TYR A 70 -2.05 -16.96 -5.89
C TYR A 70 -3.39 -16.30 -5.57
N PRO A 71 -3.50 -15.00 -5.67
CA PRO A 71 -2.42 -14.04 -5.97
C PRO A 71 -1.42 -13.94 -4.83
N PRO A 72 -0.13 -13.69 -5.13
CA PRO A 72 0.89 -13.60 -4.10
C PRO A 72 0.69 -12.36 -3.24
N ILE A 73 0.74 -12.53 -1.93
CA ILE A 73 0.50 -11.47 -0.95
C ILE A 73 1.68 -11.41 0.00
N ARG A 74 2.22 -10.20 0.19
CA ARG A 74 3.29 -9.97 1.14
C ARG A 74 2.74 -9.14 2.29
N PHE A 75 2.84 -9.68 3.51
CA PHE A 75 2.30 -9.06 4.71
C PHE A 75 3.36 -8.23 5.42
N PHE A 76 2.93 -7.06 5.91
CA PHE A 76 3.75 -6.19 6.75
C PHE A 76 2.99 -5.96 8.06
N TYR A 77 3.69 -6.06 9.18
CA TYR A 77 3.11 -5.84 10.49
C TYR A 77 3.33 -4.40 10.92
N PHE A 78 2.25 -3.68 11.16
CA PHE A 78 2.31 -2.29 11.58
C PHE A 78 1.83 -2.16 13.02
N SER A 79 2.47 -1.29 13.79
CA SER A 79 2.04 -0.96 15.16
C SER A 79 0.75 -0.13 15.12
N ASP A 80 0.14 0.08 16.30
CA ASP A 80 -1.16 0.76 16.40
C ASP A 80 -1.27 2.02 15.54
N LYS A 81 -0.42 3.01 15.80
CA LYS A 81 -0.48 4.29 15.08
C LYS A 81 -0.09 4.16 13.62
N GLN A 82 0.89 3.33 13.34
CA GLN A 82 1.32 3.10 11.96
C GLN A 82 0.25 2.40 11.14
N PHE A 83 -0.54 1.55 11.77
CA PHE A 83 -1.60 0.81 11.09
C PHE A 83 -2.84 1.68 10.85
N GLU A 84 -3.30 2.40 11.86
CA GLU A 84 -4.57 3.11 11.78
C GLU A 84 -4.52 4.48 11.08
N THR A 85 -3.32 5.06 10.93
CA THR A 85 -3.17 6.39 10.33
C THR A 85 -3.26 6.34 8.83
N GLY A 86 -4.16 7.15 8.25
CA GLY A 86 -4.20 7.37 6.81
C GLY A 86 -4.94 6.31 6.01
N ILE A 87 -5.77 5.49 6.64
CA ILE A 87 -6.58 4.50 5.91
C ILE A 87 -7.66 5.21 5.11
N LYS A 88 -7.78 4.84 3.84
CA LYS A 88 -8.78 5.37 2.93
C LYS A 88 -9.59 4.23 2.33
N GLU A 89 -10.91 4.40 2.28
CA GLU A 89 -11.79 3.45 1.62
C GLU A 89 -11.87 3.78 0.13
N ILE A 90 -11.74 2.77 -0.71
CA ILE A 90 -11.79 2.90 -2.15
C ILE A 90 -12.86 1.97 -2.68
N GLU A 91 -13.79 2.52 -3.45
CA GLU A 91 -14.85 1.74 -4.08
C GLU A 91 -14.37 1.22 -5.43
N ILE A 92 -14.47 -0.10 -5.63
CA ILE A 92 -14.15 -0.75 -6.90
C ILE A 92 -15.27 -1.74 -7.21
N ASN A 93 -16.04 -1.48 -8.28
CA ASN A 93 -17.10 -2.39 -8.72
C ASN A 93 -18.04 -2.80 -7.58
N GLU A 94 -18.54 -1.85 -6.83
CA GLU A 94 -19.43 -2.05 -5.68
C GLU A 94 -18.79 -2.72 -4.48
N ASN A 95 -17.49 -2.94 -4.51
CA ASN A 95 -16.73 -3.46 -3.38
C ASN A 95 -15.91 -2.34 -2.76
N THR A 96 -15.74 -2.41 -1.45
CA THR A 96 -14.91 -1.43 -0.72
C THR A 96 -13.62 -2.11 -0.31
N ILE A 97 -12.49 -1.52 -0.68
CA ILE A 97 -11.18 -1.95 -0.20
C ILE A 97 -10.57 -0.86 0.64
N GLU A 98 -9.62 -1.21 1.48
CA GLU A 98 -8.88 -0.25 2.28
C GLU A 98 -7.45 -0.14 1.77
N MET A 99 -6.99 1.10 1.63
CA MET A 99 -5.65 1.43 1.16
C MET A 99 -5.20 2.68 1.88
N TYR A 100 -3.93 2.78 2.20
CA TYR A 100 -3.40 4.02 2.77
C TYR A 100 -3.45 5.13 1.73
N ASP A 101 -3.70 6.35 2.18
CA ASP A 101 -3.65 7.51 1.29
C ASP A 101 -2.21 7.78 0.85
N LEU A 102 -2.04 8.69 -0.09
CA LEU A 102 -0.74 8.93 -0.69
C LEU A 102 0.29 9.41 0.32
N GLU A 103 -0.08 10.37 1.17
CA GLU A 103 0.85 10.91 2.17
C GLU A 103 1.32 9.85 3.16
N LYS A 104 0.40 9.01 3.63
CA LYS A 104 0.79 7.91 4.53
C LYS A 104 1.67 6.89 3.81
N THR A 105 1.36 6.60 2.56
CA THR A 105 2.15 5.68 1.75
C THR A 105 3.59 6.17 1.59
N LEU A 106 3.77 7.46 1.35
CA LEU A 106 5.11 8.04 1.25
C LEU A 106 5.89 7.91 2.55
N CYS A 107 5.22 8.16 3.68
CA CYS A 107 5.84 8.00 4.99
C CYS A 107 6.28 6.55 5.23
N ASP A 108 5.42 5.59 4.91
CA ASP A 108 5.74 4.18 5.11
C ASP A 108 6.86 3.72 4.19
N CYS A 109 6.88 4.18 2.95
CA CYS A 109 7.94 3.84 2.00
C CYS A 109 9.29 4.36 2.48
N LEU A 110 9.32 5.57 3.02
CA LEU A 110 10.56 6.13 3.56
C LEU A 110 10.98 5.40 4.84
N ARG A 111 10.02 5.10 5.71
CA ARG A 111 10.27 4.35 6.95
C ARG A 111 10.83 2.96 6.66
N LEU A 112 10.31 2.30 5.64
CA LEU A 112 10.68 0.93 5.28
C LEU A 112 11.57 0.87 4.03
N ARG A 113 12.30 1.94 3.75
CA ARG A 113 13.13 2.05 2.55
C ARG A 113 14.16 0.92 2.40
N ASN A 114 14.63 0.39 3.51
CA ASN A 114 15.59 -0.72 3.46
C ASN A 114 14.95 -2.05 3.07
N ARG A 115 13.62 -2.13 3.16
CA ARG A 115 12.89 -3.35 2.81
C ARG A 115 12.29 -3.30 1.41
N ILE A 116 11.88 -2.11 0.96
CA ILE A 116 11.26 -1.96 -0.36
C ILE A 116 12.19 -1.35 -1.40
N GLY A 117 13.29 -0.77 -0.98
CA GLY A 117 14.25 -0.13 -1.87
C GLY A 117 14.24 1.38 -1.73
N MET A 118 15.43 1.95 -1.48
CA MET A 118 15.60 3.40 -1.35
C MET A 118 15.19 4.14 -2.63
N GLU A 119 15.51 3.57 -3.79
CA GLU A 119 15.21 4.22 -5.06
C GLU A 119 13.71 4.37 -5.28
N ILE A 120 12.92 3.39 -4.85
CA ILE A 120 11.47 3.45 -4.94
C ILE A 120 10.93 4.58 -4.07
N ALA A 121 11.43 4.70 -2.84
CA ALA A 121 11.00 5.76 -1.93
C ALA A 121 11.37 7.14 -2.47
N LYS A 122 12.58 7.29 -3.00
CA LYS A 122 13.03 8.56 -3.58
C LYS A 122 12.21 8.96 -4.80
N GLU A 123 12.00 8.03 -5.72
CA GLU A 123 11.20 8.29 -6.92
C GLU A 123 9.81 8.78 -6.55
N ALA A 124 9.18 8.11 -5.59
CA ALA A 124 7.84 8.48 -5.15
C ALA A 124 7.81 9.90 -4.58
N LEU A 125 8.79 10.25 -3.74
CA LEU A 125 8.85 11.61 -3.19
C LEU A 125 9.11 12.65 -4.28
N GLN A 126 9.99 12.36 -5.23
CA GLN A 126 10.27 13.27 -6.35
C GLN A 126 9.01 13.54 -7.17
N GLU A 127 8.23 12.52 -7.43
CA GLU A 127 6.98 12.67 -8.16
C GLU A 127 5.92 13.41 -7.33
N TYR A 128 5.88 13.16 -6.03
CA TYR A 128 4.91 13.80 -5.17
C TYR A 128 5.09 15.32 -5.10
N VAL A 129 6.34 15.80 -4.96
CA VAL A 129 6.59 17.24 -4.84
C VAL A 129 6.25 18.01 -6.10
N LYS A 130 6.09 17.34 -7.22
CA LYS A 130 5.67 17.95 -8.50
C LYS A 130 4.16 18.07 -8.60
N ARG A 131 3.40 17.41 -7.75
CA ARG A 131 1.93 17.41 -7.84
C ARG A 131 1.35 18.72 -7.36
N SER A 132 0.35 19.20 -8.07
CA SER A 132 -0.38 20.42 -7.67
C SER A 132 -1.25 20.20 -6.46
N ASP A 133 -1.68 18.95 -6.22
CA ASP A 133 -2.53 18.58 -5.09
C ASP A 133 -1.75 18.09 -3.86
N ARG A 134 -0.43 18.29 -3.88
CA ARG A 134 0.38 17.87 -2.74
C ARG A 134 -0.03 18.62 -1.48
N ASP A 135 -0.01 17.91 -0.37
CA ASP A 135 -0.33 18.45 0.94
C ASP A 135 0.84 18.20 1.90
N ILE A 136 1.79 19.11 1.88
CA ILE A 136 3.04 18.98 2.65
C ILE A 136 2.75 18.98 4.16
N THR A 137 1.76 19.77 4.60
CA THR A 137 1.38 19.80 6.02
C THR A 137 0.90 18.44 6.47
N LYS A 138 0.03 17.81 5.70
CA LYS A 138 -0.48 16.46 5.99
C LYS A 138 0.65 15.44 5.97
N LEU A 139 1.54 15.54 4.98
CA LEU A 139 2.70 14.66 4.88
C LEU A 139 3.58 14.74 6.13
N LEU A 140 3.88 15.94 6.59
CA LEU A 140 4.70 16.14 7.79
C LEU A 140 3.98 15.71 9.07
N ASP A 141 2.67 15.91 9.16
CA ASP A 141 1.89 15.43 10.30
C ASP A 141 1.95 13.90 10.38
N TYR A 142 1.80 13.22 9.26
CA TYR A 142 1.92 11.76 9.22
C TYR A 142 3.36 11.30 9.50
N ALA A 143 4.34 12.06 9.04
CA ALA A 143 5.74 11.75 9.31
C ALA A 143 6.04 11.80 10.81
N GLU A 144 5.44 12.76 11.52
CA GLU A 144 5.58 12.85 12.97
C GLU A 144 4.95 11.66 13.67
N ILE A 145 3.72 11.30 13.27
CA ILE A 145 3.01 10.15 13.84
C ILE A 145 3.79 8.85 13.64
N THR A 146 4.39 8.70 12.47
CA THR A 146 5.11 7.45 12.11
C THR A 146 6.59 7.48 12.49
N GLY A 147 7.06 8.58 13.08
CA GLY A 147 8.42 8.63 13.63
C GLY A 147 9.53 8.95 12.64
N ILE A 148 9.20 9.49 11.46
CA ILE A 148 10.21 9.79 10.44
C ILE A 148 10.23 11.27 10.05
N TYR A 149 9.76 12.15 10.94
CA TYR A 149 9.64 13.57 10.63
C TYR A 149 10.98 14.19 10.20
N ILE A 150 12.05 13.96 10.97
CA ILE A 150 13.35 14.57 10.67
C ILE A 150 13.87 14.11 9.30
N LEU A 151 13.74 12.83 9.03
CA LEU A 151 14.18 12.27 7.75
C LEU A 151 13.35 12.82 6.58
N MET A 152 12.04 12.88 6.76
CA MET A 152 11.13 13.42 5.74
C MET A 152 11.47 14.89 5.46
N GLU A 153 11.67 15.68 6.50
CA GLU A 153 12.02 17.10 6.36
C GLU A 153 13.31 17.28 5.56
N LYS A 154 14.32 16.46 5.85
CA LYS A 154 15.58 16.50 5.10
C LYS A 154 15.40 16.23 3.61
N TYR A 155 14.62 15.20 3.28
CA TYR A 155 14.37 14.89 1.87
C TYR A 155 13.59 16.00 1.19
N LEU A 156 12.61 16.58 1.85
CA LEU A 156 11.81 17.66 1.28
C LEU A 156 12.66 18.91 1.03
N GLU A 157 13.60 19.23 1.93
CA GLU A 157 14.51 20.35 1.74
C GLU A 157 15.37 20.21 0.50
N ILE A 158 15.74 18.99 0.15
CA ILE A 158 16.55 18.70 -1.03
C ILE A 158 15.71 18.78 -2.29
N LEU A 159 14.46 18.31 -2.24
CA LEU A 159 13.61 18.14 -3.41
C LEU A 159 12.76 19.37 -3.77
N VAL A 160 12.52 20.24 -2.81
CA VAL A 160 11.65 21.42 -3.01
C VAL A 160 12.45 22.70 -3.29
#